data_e1e88a5ffbac780c0fbdf8dd81608742
#
_entry.id   e1e88a5ffbac780c0fbdf8dd81608742
#
_cell.length_a   1.000
_cell.length_b   1.000
_cell.length_c   1.000
_cell.angle_alpha   90.00
_cell.angle_beta   90.00
_cell.angle_gamma   90.00
#
_symmetry.space_group_name_H-M   'P 1'
#
loop_
_entity.id
_entity.type
_entity.pdbx_description
1 polymer ?
#
loop_
_entity_poly.entity_id
_entity_poly.type
_entity_poly.pdbx_seq_one_letter_code
_entity_poly.pdbx_strand_id
1 'polypeptide(L)'
;VGSEMCIRDRGYGLWTAGIGFQAGAEKLGAMVIPMGPGNTDKQLQMMIDLESTVLTATSSYALLLAEEIDKRGLKDKIHLKKGVFGSERWSEKKREYIKEKLGIELYDIYGLTEIYGPGIGISCDAQNGMHYWDDYVYIEIIDPKTGKTLPDGEEGEIVITTLVKEGAPLIRFRTHDISRIIPGECPCGRKHPRLDIIKGRSDDMFKVHGVNMFPSQVEELLALVDGVPSEYTINIAHDEPANKDIMLVTVEAEGRVDFEQTGRQIRDLFKSRIGVTPKITVVPVGTLPRSEKKTQRVIDHREQ
;
A
#
# COMPACT_ATOMS: atom_id res chain seq x y z
N VAL A 1 -32.30 1.86 -9.45
CA VAL A 1 -30.86 2.01 -9.47
C VAL A 1 -30.47 2.71 -8.18
N GLY A 2 -30.02 1.96 -7.18
CA GLY A 2 -29.54 2.56 -5.94
C GLY A 2 -28.29 3.38 -6.22
N SER A 3 -28.29 4.66 -5.83
CA SER A 3 -27.11 5.51 -5.89
C SER A 3 -26.08 4.95 -4.90
N GLU A 4 -25.00 4.39 -5.40
CA GLU A 4 -23.88 4.03 -4.54
C GLU A 4 -23.19 5.29 -4.03
N MET A 5 -22.91 5.34 -2.73
CA MET A 5 -22.27 6.48 -2.08
C MET A 5 -20.82 6.16 -1.81
N CYS A 6 -19.93 6.98 -2.36
CA CYS A 6 -18.48 6.82 -2.23
C CYS A 6 -17.90 7.93 -1.34
N ILE A 7 -17.38 7.56 -0.17
CA ILE A 7 -16.54 8.46 0.63
C ILE A 7 -15.09 8.37 0.18
N ARG A 8 -14.47 9.52 0.10
CA ARG A 8 -13.14 9.65 -0.39
C ARG A 8 -12.27 10.52 0.51
N ASP A 9 -11.16 9.96 0.98
CA ASP A 9 -10.19 10.61 1.86
C ASP A 9 -8.95 11.17 1.16
N ARG A 10 -8.87 11.08 -0.16
CA ARG A 10 -7.70 11.57 -0.91
C ARG A 10 -7.73 13.08 -1.11
N GLY A 11 -6.54 13.71 -1.01
CA GLY A 11 -6.40 15.16 -1.14
C GLY A 11 -6.95 15.74 -2.44
N TYR A 12 -7.52 16.93 -2.31
CA TYR A 12 -7.92 17.81 -3.39
C TYR A 12 -6.91 18.94 -3.56
N GLY A 13 -7.08 19.81 -4.52
CA GLY A 13 -6.15 20.88 -4.85
C GLY A 13 -5.16 20.46 -5.92
N LEU A 14 -3.87 20.62 -5.69
CA LEU A 14 -2.83 20.23 -6.67
C LEU A 14 -2.61 18.71 -6.80
N TRP A 15 -3.30 17.93 -6.01
CA TRP A 15 -3.21 16.47 -6.04
C TRP A 15 -4.20 15.87 -7.05
N THR A 16 -3.69 15.42 -8.20
CA THR A 16 -4.51 14.96 -9.33
C THR A 16 -5.37 13.73 -9.03
N ALA A 17 -4.92 12.86 -8.11
CA ALA A 17 -5.65 11.64 -7.77
C ALA A 17 -7.08 11.90 -7.29
N GLY A 18 -7.30 13.04 -6.59
CA GLY A 18 -8.60 13.47 -6.09
C GLY A 18 -9.66 13.55 -7.16
N ILE A 19 -9.40 14.32 -8.14
CA ILE A 19 -10.35 14.69 -9.21
C ILE A 19 -10.68 13.48 -10.10
N GLY A 20 -9.67 12.66 -10.44
CA GLY A 20 -9.88 11.51 -11.32
C GLY A 20 -10.84 10.47 -10.76
N PHE A 21 -10.74 10.16 -9.46
CA PHE A 21 -11.68 9.25 -8.80
C PHE A 21 -13.10 9.83 -8.75
N GLN A 22 -13.22 11.10 -8.38
CA GLN A 22 -14.52 11.76 -8.31
C GLN A 22 -15.21 11.71 -9.68
N ALA A 23 -14.54 12.15 -10.73
CA ALA A 23 -15.09 12.16 -12.07
C ALA A 23 -15.49 10.76 -12.55
N GLY A 24 -14.68 9.74 -12.24
CA GLY A 24 -14.99 8.34 -12.54
C GLY A 24 -16.25 7.83 -11.81
N ALA A 25 -16.36 8.10 -10.51
CA ALA A 25 -17.50 7.69 -9.72
C ALA A 25 -18.78 8.43 -10.12
N GLU A 26 -18.72 9.73 -10.39
CA GLU A 26 -19.84 10.51 -10.90
C GLU A 26 -20.29 10.01 -12.29
N LYS A 27 -19.37 9.64 -13.15
CA LYS A 27 -19.69 9.04 -14.47
C LYS A 27 -20.41 7.69 -14.35
N LEU A 28 -20.15 6.94 -13.28
CA LEU A 28 -20.90 5.72 -12.94
C LEU A 28 -22.28 6.00 -12.32
N GLY A 29 -22.59 7.27 -12.02
CA GLY A 29 -23.83 7.67 -11.37
C GLY A 29 -23.80 7.56 -9.84
N ALA A 30 -22.62 7.42 -9.24
CA ALA A 30 -22.45 7.40 -7.80
C ALA A 30 -22.44 8.83 -7.23
N MET A 31 -22.99 9.00 -6.03
CA MET A 31 -22.83 10.23 -5.27
C MET A 31 -21.46 10.20 -4.58
N VAL A 32 -20.64 11.22 -4.83
CA VAL A 32 -19.28 11.33 -4.27
C VAL A 32 -19.27 12.32 -3.11
N ILE A 33 -18.63 11.92 -2.00
CA ILE A 33 -18.41 12.76 -0.83
C ILE A 33 -16.91 13.09 -0.76
N PRO A 34 -16.51 14.30 -1.19
CA PRO A 34 -15.12 14.69 -1.31
C PRO A 34 -14.55 15.20 0.01
N MET A 35 -14.35 14.31 0.99
CA MET A 35 -13.90 14.69 2.34
C MET A 35 -12.45 15.16 2.38
N GLY A 36 -11.55 14.53 1.62
CA GLY A 36 -10.12 14.73 1.74
C GLY A 36 -9.51 14.06 2.99
N PRO A 37 -8.17 14.09 3.16
CA PRO A 37 -7.50 13.51 4.31
C PRO A 37 -7.73 14.31 5.59
N GLY A 38 -7.66 13.64 6.73
CA GLY A 38 -7.89 14.25 8.05
C GLY A 38 -9.36 14.32 8.44
N ASN A 39 -9.63 14.90 9.58
CA ASN A 39 -10.97 15.04 10.15
C ASN A 39 -11.76 13.73 10.23
N THR A 40 -11.13 12.71 10.83
CA THR A 40 -11.68 11.35 10.98
C THR A 40 -13.08 11.33 11.58
N ASP A 41 -13.35 12.19 12.58
CA ASP A 41 -14.68 12.28 13.22
C ASP A 41 -15.78 12.65 12.22
N LYS A 42 -15.51 13.64 11.38
CA LYS A 42 -16.47 14.06 10.35
C LYS A 42 -16.63 13.01 9.26
N GLN A 43 -15.56 12.31 8.90
CA GLN A 43 -15.64 11.21 7.94
C GLN A 43 -16.53 10.07 8.46
N LEU A 44 -16.35 9.64 9.71
CA LEU A 44 -17.19 8.63 10.34
C LEU A 44 -18.65 9.06 10.42
N GLN A 45 -18.88 10.34 10.79
CA GLN A 45 -20.25 10.90 10.83
C GLN A 45 -20.90 10.86 9.45
N MET A 46 -20.18 11.31 8.39
CA MET A 46 -20.71 11.29 7.02
C MET A 46 -20.93 9.87 6.49
N MET A 47 -20.07 8.91 6.84
CA MET A 47 -20.28 7.50 6.48
C MET A 47 -21.58 6.95 7.06
N ILE A 48 -21.91 7.35 8.30
CA ILE A 48 -23.14 6.91 8.98
C ILE A 48 -24.35 7.64 8.40
N ASP A 49 -24.32 8.97 8.37
CA ASP A 49 -25.47 9.79 7.98
C ASP A 49 -25.91 9.55 6.54
N LEU A 50 -24.94 9.25 5.67
CA LEU A 50 -25.18 9.04 4.24
C LEU A 50 -25.13 7.56 3.83
N GLU A 51 -24.99 6.64 4.77
CA GLU A 51 -24.95 5.19 4.53
C GLU A 51 -23.98 4.80 3.41
N SER A 52 -22.75 5.31 3.46
CA SER A 52 -21.77 5.13 2.39
C SER A 52 -21.44 3.66 2.15
N THR A 53 -21.43 3.25 0.88
CA THR A 53 -21.19 1.85 0.48
C THR A 53 -19.79 1.56 -0.02
N VAL A 54 -19.06 2.59 -0.47
CA VAL A 54 -17.70 2.47 -1.01
C VAL A 54 -16.76 3.44 -0.31
N LEU A 55 -15.60 2.95 0.13
CA LEU A 55 -14.50 3.75 0.66
C LEU A 55 -13.33 3.74 -0.33
N THR A 56 -12.84 4.91 -0.71
CA THR A 56 -11.60 5.04 -1.47
C THR A 56 -10.56 5.77 -0.64
N ALA A 57 -9.44 5.11 -0.34
CA ALA A 57 -8.44 5.62 0.60
C ALA A 57 -7.02 5.13 0.27
N THR A 58 -6.03 5.66 0.99
CA THR A 58 -4.76 4.95 1.15
C THR A 58 -4.96 3.77 2.10
N SER A 59 -4.14 2.74 1.98
CA SER A 59 -4.24 1.57 2.88
C SER A 59 -3.98 1.93 4.35
N SER A 60 -3.09 2.90 4.61
CA SER A 60 -2.81 3.38 5.97
C SER A 60 -4.00 4.11 6.59
N TYR A 61 -4.70 4.92 5.80
CA TYR A 61 -5.89 5.61 6.31
C TYR A 61 -7.08 4.68 6.49
N ALA A 62 -7.25 3.70 5.60
CA ALA A 62 -8.26 2.65 5.76
C ALA A 62 -8.03 1.84 7.05
N LEU A 63 -6.77 1.56 7.41
CA LEU A 63 -6.41 0.94 8.68
C LEU A 63 -6.82 1.82 9.87
N LEU A 64 -6.48 3.12 9.84
CA LEU A 64 -6.87 4.07 10.88
C LEU A 64 -8.39 4.10 11.07
N LEU A 65 -9.15 4.17 9.98
CA LEU A 65 -10.60 4.15 10.04
C LEU A 65 -11.15 2.84 10.61
N ALA A 66 -10.57 1.70 10.23
CA ALA A 66 -10.97 0.40 10.77
C ALA A 66 -10.73 0.33 12.29
N GLU A 67 -9.59 0.81 12.78
CA GLU A 67 -9.27 0.88 14.20
C GLU A 67 -10.23 1.83 14.96
N GLU A 68 -10.53 3.00 14.40
CA GLU A 68 -11.43 3.97 15.03
C GLU A 68 -12.90 3.50 15.05
N ILE A 69 -13.37 2.84 13.99
CA ILE A 69 -14.70 2.22 13.94
C ILE A 69 -14.85 1.14 15.00
N ASP A 70 -13.85 0.27 15.13
CA ASP A 70 -13.82 -0.80 16.14
C ASP A 70 -13.79 -0.23 17.56
N LYS A 71 -12.86 0.68 17.84
CA LYS A 71 -12.70 1.35 19.14
C LYS A 71 -13.96 2.08 19.61
N ARG A 72 -14.71 2.66 18.69
CA ARG A 72 -15.95 3.42 19.00
C ARG A 72 -17.21 2.56 18.94
N GLY A 73 -17.11 1.27 18.60
CA GLY A 73 -18.26 0.38 18.46
C GLY A 73 -19.26 0.80 17.38
N LEU A 74 -18.76 1.33 16.25
CA LEU A 74 -19.60 1.87 15.18
C LEU A 74 -19.89 0.87 14.05
N LYS A 75 -19.41 -0.36 14.13
CA LYS A 75 -19.50 -1.36 13.05
C LYS A 75 -20.93 -1.54 12.54
N ASP A 76 -21.91 -1.62 13.43
CA ASP A 76 -23.32 -1.82 13.07
C ASP A 76 -24.00 -0.58 12.42
N LYS A 77 -23.30 0.57 12.46
CA LYS A 77 -23.78 1.82 11.86
C LYS A 77 -23.10 2.13 10.52
N ILE A 78 -22.09 1.33 10.13
CA ILE A 78 -21.32 1.52 8.90
C ILE A 78 -21.88 0.58 7.83
N HIS A 79 -22.21 1.14 6.68
CA HIS A 79 -22.82 0.43 5.54
C HIS A 79 -21.83 0.13 4.41
N LEU A 80 -20.53 0.26 4.66
CA LEU A 80 -19.47 -0.01 3.68
C LEU A 80 -19.56 -1.45 3.18
N LYS A 81 -19.43 -1.63 1.87
CA LYS A 81 -19.41 -2.92 1.18
C LYS A 81 -18.10 -3.16 0.46
N LYS A 82 -17.50 -2.09 -0.08
CA LYS A 82 -16.29 -2.16 -0.90
C LYS A 82 -15.28 -1.11 -0.48
N GLY A 83 -13.99 -1.50 -0.52
CA GLY A 83 -12.86 -0.61 -0.33
C GLY A 83 -11.96 -0.63 -1.57
N VAL A 84 -11.64 0.54 -2.13
CA VAL A 84 -10.70 0.69 -3.25
C VAL A 84 -9.47 1.41 -2.72
N PHE A 85 -8.40 0.66 -2.48
CA PHE A 85 -7.22 1.16 -1.78
C PHE A 85 -5.97 1.08 -2.65
N GLY A 86 -5.06 2.02 -2.45
CA GLY A 86 -3.81 2.07 -3.22
C GLY A 86 -2.93 3.24 -2.77
N SER A 87 -2.00 3.63 -3.63
CA SER A 87 -0.95 4.64 -3.38
C SER A 87 0.15 4.18 -2.42
N GLU A 88 -0.03 3.10 -1.72
CA GLU A 88 0.92 2.48 -0.80
C GLU A 88 0.91 0.97 -1.01
N ARG A 89 2.05 0.34 -0.78
CA ARG A 89 2.11 -1.10 -0.60
C ARG A 89 1.46 -1.47 0.74
N TRP A 90 0.75 -2.57 0.77
CA TRP A 90 0.16 -3.13 1.99
C TRP A 90 0.26 -4.66 1.97
N SER A 91 0.59 -5.21 3.14
CA SER A 91 0.76 -6.65 3.30
C SER A 91 -0.59 -7.38 3.28
N GLU A 92 -0.54 -8.67 2.99
CA GLU A 92 -1.73 -9.53 3.07
C GLU A 92 -2.35 -9.49 4.47
N LYS A 93 -1.53 -9.48 5.52
CA LYS A 93 -1.99 -9.39 6.90
C LYS A 93 -2.76 -8.09 7.18
N LYS A 94 -2.29 -6.94 6.66
CA LYS A 94 -3.02 -5.66 6.75
C LYS A 94 -4.32 -5.72 5.96
N ARG A 95 -4.31 -6.36 4.80
CA ARG A 95 -5.48 -6.58 3.95
C ARG A 95 -6.54 -7.39 4.69
N GLU A 96 -6.17 -8.54 5.25
CA GLU A 96 -7.07 -9.39 6.03
C GLU A 96 -7.63 -8.66 7.25
N TYR A 97 -6.80 -7.93 7.98
CA TYR A 97 -7.22 -7.14 9.15
C TYR A 97 -8.29 -6.09 8.78
N ILE A 98 -8.04 -5.28 7.75
CA ILE A 98 -9.01 -4.26 7.29
C ILE A 98 -10.31 -4.93 6.82
N LYS A 99 -10.22 -6.02 6.05
CA LYS A 99 -11.35 -6.79 5.56
C LYS A 99 -12.22 -7.32 6.71
N GLU A 100 -11.61 -7.90 7.72
CA GLU A 100 -12.31 -8.44 8.90
C GLU A 100 -12.98 -7.31 9.72
N LYS A 101 -12.24 -6.24 10.01
CA LYS A 101 -12.74 -5.14 10.84
C LYS A 101 -13.87 -4.36 10.17
N LEU A 102 -13.76 -4.06 8.89
CA LEU A 102 -14.76 -3.31 8.15
C LEU A 102 -15.84 -4.20 7.54
N GLY A 103 -15.60 -5.50 7.34
CA GLY A 103 -16.55 -6.42 6.70
C GLY A 103 -16.75 -6.14 5.21
N ILE A 104 -15.71 -5.69 4.50
CA ILE A 104 -15.79 -5.20 3.12
C ILE A 104 -14.98 -6.06 2.14
N GLU A 105 -15.36 -6.00 0.86
CA GLU A 105 -14.53 -6.48 -0.24
C GLU A 105 -13.43 -5.45 -0.57
N LEU A 106 -12.22 -5.92 -0.84
CA LEU A 106 -11.06 -5.06 -1.07
C LEU A 106 -10.60 -5.12 -2.52
N TYR A 107 -10.33 -3.96 -3.09
CA TYR A 107 -9.82 -3.79 -4.44
C TYR A 107 -8.57 -2.93 -4.43
N ASP A 108 -7.51 -3.43 -5.08
CA ASP A 108 -6.31 -2.64 -5.32
C ASP A 108 -6.49 -1.71 -6.50
N ILE A 109 -5.87 -0.55 -6.41
CA ILE A 109 -5.76 0.38 -7.51
C ILE A 109 -4.33 0.87 -7.63
N TYR A 110 -3.80 0.82 -8.83
CA TYR A 110 -2.48 1.30 -9.20
C TYR A 110 -2.56 2.54 -10.08
N GLY A 111 -1.65 3.47 -9.89
CA GLY A 111 -1.53 4.66 -10.72
C GLY A 111 -0.45 5.60 -10.23
N LEU A 112 0.00 6.46 -11.14
CA LEU A 112 1.03 7.47 -10.94
C LEU A 112 0.53 8.81 -11.47
N THR A 113 0.87 9.89 -10.76
CA THR A 113 0.54 11.27 -11.18
C THR A 113 1.16 11.59 -12.55
N GLU A 114 2.35 11.09 -12.80
CA GLU A 114 3.12 11.28 -14.03
C GLU A 114 2.45 10.67 -15.27
N ILE A 115 1.62 9.64 -15.09
CA ILE A 115 1.01 8.92 -16.21
C ILE A 115 -0.42 9.42 -16.48
N TYR A 116 -1.39 9.16 -15.65
CA TYR A 116 -2.77 9.65 -15.75
C TYR A 116 -3.41 9.80 -14.36
N GLY A 117 -2.62 9.64 -13.29
CA GLY A 117 -3.11 9.57 -11.93
C GLY A 117 -3.58 8.17 -11.56
N PRO A 118 -4.55 8.03 -10.66
CA PRO A 118 -5.03 6.74 -10.18
C PRO A 118 -5.87 6.03 -11.26
N GLY A 119 -5.81 4.68 -11.26
CA GLY A 119 -6.68 3.86 -12.10
C GLY A 119 -6.03 3.41 -13.41
N ILE A 120 -4.70 3.44 -13.51
CA ILE A 120 -3.97 2.76 -14.59
C ILE A 120 -4.28 1.27 -14.53
N GLY A 121 -4.28 0.70 -13.32
CA GLY A 121 -4.67 -0.67 -13.04
C GLY A 121 -5.65 -0.76 -11.87
N ILE A 122 -6.58 -1.70 -11.91
CA ILE A 122 -7.55 -1.96 -10.84
C ILE A 122 -7.87 -3.46 -10.73
N SER A 123 -8.00 -3.97 -9.52
CA SER A 123 -8.46 -5.34 -9.27
C SER A 123 -9.89 -5.57 -9.76
N CYS A 124 -10.20 -6.81 -10.07
CA CYS A 124 -11.56 -7.27 -10.38
C CYS A 124 -12.05 -8.25 -9.30
N ASP A 125 -13.29 -8.70 -9.42
CA ASP A 125 -13.92 -9.64 -8.47
C ASP A 125 -13.18 -10.99 -8.36
N ALA A 126 -12.36 -11.36 -9.37
CA ALA A 126 -11.53 -12.56 -9.31
C ALA A 126 -10.33 -12.41 -8.36
N GLN A 127 -10.03 -11.20 -7.87
CA GLN A 127 -8.93 -10.90 -6.92
C GLN A 127 -7.57 -11.48 -7.36
N ASN A 128 -7.33 -11.54 -8.68
CA ASN A 128 -6.13 -12.11 -9.28
C ASN A 128 -5.38 -11.04 -10.09
N GLY A 129 -4.72 -10.14 -9.38
CA GLY A 129 -4.00 -9.00 -9.93
C GLY A 129 -4.92 -7.83 -10.33
N MET A 130 -4.32 -6.86 -11.00
CA MET A 130 -4.96 -5.62 -11.43
C MET A 130 -4.98 -5.56 -12.95
N HIS A 131 -6.16 -5.48 -13.57
CA HIS A 131 -6.27 -5.18 -15.00
C HIS A 131 -5.79 -3.77 -15.27
N TYR A 132 -4.96 -3.60 -16.28
CA TYR A 132 -4.53 -2.29 -16.76
C TYR A 132 -5.03 -2.04 -18.20
N TRP A 133 -5.15 -0.77 -18.52
CA TRP A 133 -5.75 -0.31 -19.79
C TRP A 133 -4.68 -0.26 -20.89
N ASP A 134 -4.52 -1.36 -21.61
CA ASP A 134 -3.51 -1.55 -22.66
C ASP A 134 -3.77 -0.74 -23.93
N ASP A 135 -4.93 -0.12 -24.04
CA ASP A 135 -5.26 0.91 -25.02
C ASP A 135 -4.81 2.33 -24.62
N TYR A 136 -4.47 2.55 -23.34
CA TYR A 136 -3.96 3.82 -22.80
C TYR A 136 -2.47 3.80 -22.53
N VAL A 137 -1.96 2.66 -22.08
CA VAL A 137 -0.57 2.49 -21.69
C VAL A 137 -0.01 1.17 -22.19
N TYR A 138 1.22 1.21 -22.68
CA TYR A 138 2.00 0.01 -22.94
C TYR A 138 2.92 -0.23 -21.73
N ILE A 139 2.82 -1.42 -21.14
CA ILE A 139 3.59 -1.80 -19.95
C ILE A 139 4.60 -2.87 -20.31
N GLU A 140 5.85 -2.65 -19.90
CA GLU A 140 6.94 -3.62 -19.93
C GLU A 140 7.39 -3.92 -18.50
N ILE A 141 7.86 -5.12 -18.28
CA ILE A 141 8.61 -5.47 -17.05
C ILE A 141 10.08 -5.60 -17.45
N ILE A 142 10.97 -4.93 -16.73
CA ILE A 142 12.40 -4.97 -17.02
C ILE A 142 13.21 -5.45 -15.81
N ASP A 143 14.36 -6.03 -16.07
CA ASP A 143 15.40 -6.19 -15.06
C ASP A 143 15.94 -4.79 -14.68
N PRO A 144 15.82 -4.36 -13.41
CA PRO A 144 16.17 -3.00 -13.00
C PRO A 144 17.68 -2.68 -13.15
N LYS A 145 18.55 -3.71 -13.19
CA LYS A 145 20.01 -3.56 -13.35
C LYS A 145 20.44 -3.46 -14.80
N THR A 146 19.87 -4.30 -15.65
CA THR A 146 20.30 -4.39 -17.06
C THR A 146 19.41 -3.59 -18.00
N GLY A 147 18.19 -3.22 -17.58
CA GLY A 147 17.19 -2.54 -18.41
C GLY A 147 16.57 -3.43 -19.50
N LYS A 148 16.87 -4.73 -19.49
CA LYS A 148 16.29 -5.68 -20.48
C LYS A 148 14.86 -6.05 -20.10
N THR A 149 13.98 -6.10 -21.09
CA THR A 149 12.61 -6.57 -20.92
C THR A 149 12.60 -8.06 -20.54
N LEU A 150 11.79 -8.39 -19.56
CA LEU A 150 11.56 -9.74 -19.06
C LEU A 150 10.28 -10.32 -19.66
N PRO A 151 10.19 -11.64 -19.82
CA PRO A 151 8.96 -12.28 -20.26
C PRO A 151 7.84 -12.19 -19.19
N ASP A 152 6.59 -12.33 -19.64
CA ASP A 152 5.43 -12.37 -18.75
C ASP A 152 5.58 -13.46 -17.68
N GLY A 153 5.22 -13.12 -16.46
CA GLY A 153 5.36 -13.98 -15.29
C GLY A 153 6.64 -13.76 -14.48
N GLU A 154 7.66 -13.15 -15.06
CA GLU A 154 8.87 -12.78 -14.34
C GLU A 154 8.71 -11.43 -13.63
N GLU A 155 9.31 -11.33 -12.43
CA GLU A 155 9.27 -10.14 -11.60
C GLU A 155 10.36 -9.16 -11.98
N GLY A 156 10.00 -7.88 -12.10
CA GLY A 156 10.93 -6.81 -12.42
C GLY A 156 10.31 -5.44 -12.24
N GLU A 157 11.00 -4.41 -12.71
CA GLU A 157 10.55 -3.03 -12.64
C GLU A 157 9.53 -2.73 -13.75
N ILE A 158 8.43 -2.08 -13.37
CA ILE A 158 7.41 -1.61 -14.31
C ILE A 158 7.95 -0.42 -15.09
N VAL A 159 7.87 -0.53 -16.40
CA VAL A 159 8.15 0.56 -17.36
C VAL A 159 6.90 0.86 -18.15
N ILE A 160 6.54 2.14 -18.28
CA ILE A 160 5.31 2.55 -18.91
C ILE A 160 5.58 3.50 -20.09
N THR A 161 4.96 3.21 -21.22
CA THR A 161 4.86 4.13 -22.37
C THR A 161 3.40 4.58 -22.50
N THR A 162 3.16 5.88 -22.52
CA THR A 162 1.82 6.43 -22.71
C THR A 162 1.44 6.44 -24.18
N LEU A 163 0.23 5.96 -24.54
CA LEU A 163 -0.22 5.82 -25.92
C LEU A 163 -1.06 7.01 -26.40
N VAL A 164 -1.82 7.64 -25.49
CA VAL A 164 -2.80 8.69 -25.83
C VAL A 164 -2.54 10.03 -25.11
N LYS A 165 -1.43 10.15 -24.39
CA LYS A 165 -1.09 11.35 -23.63
C LYS A 165 -0.36 12.38 -24.51
N GLU A 166 -1.03 13.47 -24.86
CA GLU A 166 -0.49 14.50 -25.75
C GLU A 166 0.37 15.54 -24.99
N GLY A 167 -0.08 16.03 -23.84
CA GLY A 167 0.52 17.16 -23.14
C GLY A 167 1.92 16.90 -22.56
N ALA A 168 2.22 15.67 -22.16
CA ALA A 168 3.52 15.25 -21.66
C ALA A 168 3.68 13.73 -21.91
N PRO A 169 3.89 13.31 -23.16
CA PRO A 169 4.05 11.90 -23.49
C PRO A 169 5.29 11.33 -22.81
N LEU A 170 5.17 10.13 -22.25
CA LEU A 170 6.26 9.40 -21.62
C LEU A 170 6.55 8.15 -22.44
N ILE A 171 7.82 7.95 -22.78
CA ILE A 171 8.30 6.79 -23.52
C ILE A 171 9.26 6.02 -22.63
N ARG A 172 8.90 4.75 -22.34
CA ARG A 172 9.67 3.88 -21.46
C ARG A 172 10.03 4.52 -20.11
N PHE A 173 9.04 5.14 -19.50
CA PHE A 173 9.19 5.76 -18.17
C PHE A 173 9.37 4.68 -17.11
N ARG A 174 10.49 4.71 -16.41
CA ARG A 174 10.79 3.81 -15.28
C ARG A 174 10.04 4.28 -14.05
N THR A 175 9.12 3.45 -13.56
CA THR A 175 8.30 3.79 -12.39
C THR A 175 9.00 3.52 -11.07
N HIS A 176 10.03 2.70 -11.10
CA HIS A 176 10.69 2.07 -9.96
C HIS A 176 9.81 1.10 -9.17
N ASP A 177 8.54 0.93 -9.50
CA ASP A 177 7.68 -0.06 -8.87
C ASP A 177 7.99 -1.47 -9.38
N ILE A 178 8.04 -2.45 -8.48
CA ILE A 178 8.31 -3.85 -8.79
C ILE A 178 7.01 -4.64 -8.87
N SER A 179 6.80 -5.32 -9.98
CA SER A 179 5.67 -6.21 -10.20
C SER A 179 5.99 -7.19 -11.35
N ARG A 180 4.97 -7.88 -11.86
CA ARG A 180 5.03 -8.72 -13.07
C ARG A 180 3.71 -8.66 -13.82
N ILE A 181 3.74 -8.98 -15.12
CA ILE A 181 2.53 -9.24 -15.90
C ILE A 181 2.08 -10.66 -15.60
N ILE A 182 0.82 -10.84 -15.21
CA ILE A 182 0.22 -12.16 -14.96
C ILE A 182 -0.21 -12.76 -16.29
N PRO A 183 0.38 -13.89 -16.72
CA PRO A 183 0.01 -14.51 -17.97
C PRO A 183 -1.39 -15.15 -17.93
N GLY A 184 -1.99 -15.34 -19.09
CA GLY A 184 -3.25 -16.01 -19.28
C GLY A 184 -4.49 -15.17 -19.02
N GLU A 185 -5.66 -15.76 -19.24
CA GLU A 185 -6.95 -15.09 -19.13
C GLU A 185 -7.40 -14.94 -17.66
N CYS A 186 -8.19 -13.90 -17.40
CA CYS A 186 -8.78 -13.70 -16.08
C CYS A 186 -10.17 -14.37 -16.01
N PRO A 187 -10.50 -15.07 -14.91
CA PRO A 187 -11.83 -15.66 -14.72
C PRO A 187 -12.98 -14.63 -14.77
N CYS A 188 -12.71 -13.33 -14.53
CA CYS A 188 -13.71 -12.28 -14.65
C CYS A 188 -14.18 -12.00 -16.09
N GLY A 189 -13.54 -12.59 -17.10
CA GLY A 189 -13.87 -12.44 -18.52
C GLY A 189 -13.32 -11.19 -19.22
N ARG A 190 -12.68 -10.26 -18.49
CA ARG A 190 -12.01 -9.10 -19.09
C ARG A 190 -10.79 -9.54 -19.89
N LYS A 191 -10.58 -8.91 -21.04
CA LYS A 191 -9.46 -9.21 -21.95
C LYS A 191 -8.21 -8.37 -21.70
N HIS A 192 -8.33 -7.26 -20.97
CA HIS A 192 -7.19 -6.44 -20.57
C HIS A 192 -6.19 -7.26 -19.76
N PRO A 193 -4.89 -7.12 -20.03
CA PRO A 193 -3.84 -7.82 -19.29
C PRO A 193 -3.82 -7.40 -17.81
N ARG A 194 -3.06 -8.12 -17.00
CA ARG A 194 -3.02 -7.90 -15.54
C ARG A 194 -1.61 -7.73 -15.03
N LEU A 195 -1.43 -6.75 -14.16
CA LEU A 195 -0.28 -6.66 -13.27
C LEU A 195 -0.57 -7.44 -11.97
N ASP A 196 0.44 -8.06 -11.41
CA ASP A 196 0.40 -8.54 -10.03
C ASP A 196 0.38 -7.35 -9.06
N ILE A 197 0.19 -7.61 -7.78
CA ILE A 197 0.32 -6.58 -6.73
C ILE A 197 1.72 -5.96 -6.76
N ILE A 198 1.82 -4.71 -6.36
CA ILE A 198 3.12 -4.03 -6.27
C ILE A 198 3.91 -4.63 -5.10
N LYS A 199 5.07 -5.19 -5.39
CA LYS A 199 5.95 -5.88 -4.41
C LYS A 199 6.80 -4.89 -3.62
N GLY A 200 7.11 -3.73 -4.18
CA GLY A 200 7.96 -2.70 -3.59
C GLY A 200 8.49 -1.78 -4.67
N ARG A 201 9.57 -1.07 -4.35
CA ARG A 201 10.25 -0.18 -5.30
C ARG A 201 11.73 -0.55 -5.43
N SER A 202 12.28 -0.41 -6.62
CA SER A 202 13.71 -0.66 -6.90
C SER A 202 14.62 0.40 -6.24
N ASP A 203 14.09 1.58 -5.93
CA ASP A 203 14.77 2.71 -5.29
C ASP A 203 14.54 2.82 -3.77
N ASP A 204 13.66 2.00 -3.18
CA ASP A 204 13.46 1.94 -1.72
C ASP A 204 14.52 1.07 -1.00
N MET A 205 15.54 0.65 -1.70
CA MET A 205 16.61 -0.17 -1.15
C MET A 205 17.44 0.64 -0.15
N PHE A 206 17.67 0.08 1.02
CA PHE A 206 18.61 0.60 2.00
C PHE A 206 19.67 -0.44 2.34
N LYS A 207 20.85 0.01 2.77
CA LYS A 207 22.00 -0.85 3.03
C LYS A 207 22.43 -0.74 4.48
N VAL A 208 22.53 -1.88 5.17
CA VAL A 208 23.02 -1.97 6.55
C VAL A 208 24.04 -3.10 6.65
N HIS A 209 25.22 -2.85 7.22
CA HIS A 209 26.32 -3.82 7.34
C HIS A 209 26.70 -4.50 6.01
N GLY A 210 26.61 -3.78 4.91
CA GLY A 210 26.90 -4.32 3.58
C GLY A 210 25.78 -5.13 2.93
N VAL A 211 24.65 -5.36 3.64
CA VAL A 211 23.50 -6.10 3.13
C VAL A 211 22.48 -5.12 2.55
N ASN A 212 22.07 -5.36 1.32
CA ASN A 212 20.97 -4.62 0.68
C ASN A 212 19.63 -5.16 1.17
N MET A 213 18.76 -4.29 1.59
CA MET A 213 17.43 -4.63 2.11
C MET A 213 16.34 -3.74 1.50
N PHE A 214 15.14 -4.28 1.45
CA PHE A 214 13.93 -3.54 1.05
C PHE A 214 12.91 -3.56 2.19
N PRO A 215 12.14 -2.49 2.40
CA PRO A 215 11.05 -2.48 3.39
C PRO A 215 10.09 -3.65 3.23
N SER A 216 9.88 -4.10 1.98
CA SER A 216 9.03 -5.25 1.67
C SER A 216 9.51 -6.56 2.32
N GLN A 217 10.80 -6.81 2.34
CA GLN A 217 11.38 -8.00 2.97
C GLN A 217 11.18 -7.97 4.49
N VAL A 218 11.30 -6.78 5.09
CA VAL A 218 11.02 -6.60 6.54
C VAL A 218 9.56 -6.90 6.83
N GLU A 219 8.64 -6.40 6.01
CA GLU A 219 7.21 -6.63 6.17
C GLU A 219 6.83 -8.11 6.05
N GLU A 220 7.39 -8.81 5.05
CA GLU A 220 7.22 -10.26 4.88
C GLU A 220 7.73 -11.06 6.09
N LEU A 221 8.87 -10.63 6.65
CA LEU A 221 9.45 -11.26 7.82
C LEU A 221 8.58 -11.06 9.08
N LEU A 222 8.10 -9.82 9.29
CA LEU A 222 7.21 -9.52 10.42
C LEU A 222 5.86 -10.24 10.31
N ALA A 223 5.38 -10.49 9.09
CA ALA A 223 4.15 -11.26 8.86
C ALA A 223 4.23 -12.71 9.37
N LEU A 224 5.43 -13.27 9.55
CA LEU A 224 5.63 -14.62 10.11
C LEU A 224 5.47 -14.68 11.63
N VAL A 225 5.31 -13.54 12.29
CA VAL A 225 5.25 -13.47 13.76
C VAL A 225 3.81 -13.23 14.20
N ASP A 226 3.29 -14.13 15.03
CA ASP A 226 1.95 -14.01 15.58
C ASP A 226 1.82 -12.82 16.51
N GLY A 227 0.66 -12.15 16.43
CA GLY A 227 0.35 -10.97 17.25
C GLY A 227 1.15 -9.72 16.88
N VAL A 228 1.88 -9.74 15.76
CA VAL A 228 2.53 -8.56 15.19
C VAL A 228 1.71 -8.08 14.00
N PRO A 229 0.94 -6.98 14.11
CA PRO A 229 0.31 -6.31 12.99
C PRO A 229 1.39 -5.68 12.09
N SER A 230 0.98 -5.02 11.02
CA SER A 230 1.89 -4.55 9.97
C SER A 230 2.58 -3.20 10.27
N GLU A 231 2.40 -2.61 11.47
CA GLU A 231 2.98 -1.29 11.75
C GLU A 231 4.36 -1.41 12.38
N TYR A 232 5.34 -0.81 11.70
CA TYR A 232 6.73 -0.78 12.11
C TYR A 232 7.46 0.45 11.57
N THR A 233 8.60 0.79 12.17
CA THR A 233 9.55 1.79 11.67
C THR A 233 10.98 1.24 11.75
N ILE A 234 11.80 1.64 10.80
CA ILE A 234 13.24 1.33 10.74
C ILE A 234 14.00 2.64 10.85
N ASN A 235 14.83 2.77 11.88
CA ASN A 235 15.76 3.87 12.02
C ASN A 235 17.17 3.35 11.82
N ILE A 236 17.94 3.98 10.93
CA ILE A 236 19.32 3.64 10.65
C ILE A 236 20.18 4.82 11.10
N ALA A 237 21.18 4.54 11.91
CA ALA A 237 22.12 5.54 12.42
C ALA A 237 23.54 4.98 12.38
N HIS A 238 24.54 5.86 12.44
CA HIS A 238 25.93 5.49 12.61
C HIS A 238 26.34 5.68 14.06
N ASP A 239 26.93 4.64 14.67
CA ASP A 239 27.51 4.70 16.01
C ASP A 239 28.99 5.10 15.85
N GLU A 240 29.26 6.38 16.02
CA GLU A 240 30.61 6.94 15.92
C GLU A 240 31.66 6.22 16.78
N PRO A 241 31.41 5.95 18.10
CA PRO A 241 32.38 5.26 18.94
C PRO A 241 32.69 3.84 18.47
N ALA A 242 31.71 3.12 17.93
CA ALA A 242 31.89 1.76 17.46
C ALA A 242 32.22 1.68 15.96
N ASN A 243 32.21 2.81 15.24
CA ASN A 243 32.34 2.91 13.79
C ASN A 243 31.47 1.88 13.05
N LYS A 244 30.20 1.81 13.43
CA LYS A 244 29.30 0.76 12.98
C LYS A 244 27.87 1.30 12.81
N ASP A 245 27.21 0.85 11.75
CA ASP A 245 25.80 1.15 11.56
C ASP A 245 24.94 0.44 12.60
N ILE A 246 23.93 1.13 13.11
CA ILE A 246 22.90 0.58 13.98
C ILE A 246 21.57 0.62 13.22
N MET A 247 20.91 -0.52 13.17
CA MET A 247 19.54 -0.63 12.70
C MET A 247 18.61 -0.87 13.90
N LEU A 248 17.70 0.06 14.14
CA LEU A 248 16.66 -0.04 15.16
C LEU A 248 15.32 -0.27 14.46
N VAL A 249 14.66 -1.38 14.76
CA VAL A 249 13.33 -1.69 14.25
C VAL A 249 12.36 -1.62 15.42
N THR A 250 11.42 -0.68 15.34
CA THR A 250 10.31 -0.58 16.31
C THR A 250 9.08 -1.20 15.67
N VAL A 251 8.44 -2.14 16.37
CA VAL A 251 7.34 -2.95 15.87
C VAL A 251 6.18 -2.90 16.86
N GLU A 252 4.97 -2.70 16.39
CA GLU A 252 3.78 -2.86 17.22
C GLU A 252 3.43 -4.34 17.39
N ALA A 253 2.98 -4.69 18.61
CA ALA A 253 2.44 -6.01 18.90
C ALA A 253 1.19 -5.93 19.77
N GLU A 254 0.32 -6.92 19.64
CA GLU A 254 -0.89 -7.05 20.44
C GLU A 254 -0.54 -7.32 21.92
N GLY A 255 -1.30 -6.75 22.85
CA GLY A 255 -1.02 -6.87 24.28
C GLY A 255 -1.10 -8.29 24.87
N ARG A 256 -1.58 -9.27 24.06
CA ARG A 256 -1.63 -10.69 24.43
C ARG A 256 -0.30 -11.43 24.27
N VAL A 257 0.69 -10.85 23.60
CA VAL A 257 1.99 -11.49 23.38
C VAL A 257 3.05 -10.97 24.32
N ASP A 258 4.06 -11.80 24.63
CA ASP A 258 5.23 -11.40 25.38
C ASP A 258 6.17 -10.58 24.49
N PHE A 259 6.29 -9.29 24.75
CA PHE A 259 7.07 -8.35 23.96
C PHE A 259 8.56 -8.69 23.88
N GLU A 260 9.12 -9.21 24.98
CA GLU A 260 10.53 -9.59 25.00
C GLU A 260 10.79 -10.85 24.15
N GLN A 261 9.93 -11.85 24.27
CA GLN A 261 9.98 -13.06 23.46
C GLN A 261 9.74 -12.74 21.97
N THR A 262 8.75 -11.92 21.68
CA THR A 262 8.44 -11.45 20.30
C THR A 262 9.62 -10.70 19.69
N GLY A 263 10.27 -9.82 20.46
CA GLY A 263 11.47 -9.11 20.02
C GLY A 263 12.65 -10.03 19.72
N ARG A 264 12.85 -11.08 20.54
CA ARG A 264 13.86 -12.12 20.28
C ARG A 264 13.54 -12.90 18.99
N GLN A 265 12.31 -13.33 18.81
CA GLN A 265 11.85 -14.05 17.62
C GLN A 265 12.08 -13.23 16.35
N ILE A 266 11.67 -11.95 16.35
CA ILE A 266 11.89 -11.05 15.20
C ILE A 266 13.38 -10.91 14.89
N ARG A 267 14.22 -10.68 15.89
CA ARG A 267 15.66 -10.56 15.71
C ARG A 267 16.28 -11.83 15.12
N ASP A 268 15.87 -13.00 15.56
CA ASP A 268 16.36 -14.28 15.06
C ASP A 268 15.92 -14.53 13.61
N LEU A 269 14.72 -14.10 13.24
CA LEU A 269 14.24 -14.12 11.86
C LEU A 269 15.08 -13.19 10.96
N PHE A 270 15.37 -11.97 11.38
CA PHE A 270 16.26 -11.06 10.64
C PHE A 270 17.63 -11.69 10.42
N LYS A 271 18.22 -12.25 11.47
CA LYS A 271 19.52 -12.90 11.40
C LYS A 271 19.53 -14.10 10.46
N SER A 272 18.51 -14.97 10.53
CA SER A 272 18.45 -16.21 9.74
C SER A 272 18.06 -15.98 8.29
N ARG A 273 17.18 -15.00 8.01
CA ARG A 273 16.64 -14.78 6.66
C ARG A 273 17.36 -13.70 5.87
N ILE A 274 17.86 -12.67 6.56
CA ILE A 274 18.49 -11.49 5.92
C ILE A 274 19.99 -11.42 6.22
N GLY A 275 20.46 -12.00 7.33
CA GLY A 275 21.84 -11.94 7.76
C GLY A 275 22.21 -10.68 8.55
N VAL A 276 21.23 -9.86 8.94
CA VAL A 276 21.41 -8.65 9.75
C VAL A 276 20.80 -8.89 11.13
N THR A 277 21.42 -8.31 12.17
CA THR A 277 20.93 -8.41 13.55
C THR A 277 20.55 -7.02 14.06
N PRO A 278 19.30 -6.57 13.87
CA PRO A 278 18.85 -5.26 14.33
C PRO A 278 18.62 -5.24 15.86
N LYS A 279 18.58 -4.04 16.42
CA LYS A 279 17.95 -3.82 17.73
C LYS A 279 16.43 -3.78 17.52
N ILE A 280 15.70 -4.63 18.25
CA ILE A 280 14.24 -4.69 18.16
C ILE A 280 13.62 -4.04 19.39
N THR A 281 12.67 -3.15 19.17
CA THR A 281 11.80 -2.60 20.22
C THR A 281 10.37 -2.99 19.87
N VAL A 282 9.69 -3.69 20.77
CA VAL A 282 8.29 -4.06 20.63
C VAL A 282 7.45 -3.14 21.51
N VAL A 283 6.41 -2.55 20.93
CA VAL A 283 5.52 -1.59 21.59
C VAL A 283 4.06 -2.00 21.41
N PRO A 284 3.14 -1.55 22.27
CA PRO A 284 1.71 -1.82 22.09
C PRO A 284 1.16 -1.27 20.78
N VAL A 285 0.13 -1.92 20.22
CA VAL A 285 -0.63 -1.40 19.08
C VAL A 285 -1.14 0.01 19.37
N GLY A 286 -1.01 0.91 18.39
CA GLY A 286 -1.38 2.32 18.51
C GLY A 286 -0.29 3.23 19.08
N THR A 287 0.90 2.72 19.35
CA THR A 287 2.06 3.51 19.83
C THR A 287 2.74 4.28 18.70
N LEU A 288 2.90 3.63 17.54
CA LEU A 288 3.50 4.28 16.37
C LEU A 288 2.49 5.27 15.74
N PRO A 289 2.99 6.42 15.28
CA PRO A 289 2.11 7.41 14.66
C PRO A 289 1.44 6.84 13.41
N ARG A 290 0.13 7.03 13.32
CA ARG A 290 -0.60 6.75 12.07
C ARG A 290 -0.45 7.92 11.14
N SER A 291 -0.06 7.64 9.90
CA SER A 291 0.09 8.68 8.89
C SER A 291 -1.23 8.91 8.16
N GLU A 292 -1.65 10.16 8.10
CA GLU A 292 -2.72 10.60 7.20
C GLU A 292 -2.23 10.70 5.73
N LYS A 293 -0.91 10.60 5.55
CA LYS A 293 -0.21 10.61 4.26
C LYS A 293 0.48 9.27 4.02
N LYS A 294 1.25 9.17 2.95
CA LYS A 294 2.09 7.99 2.67
C LYS A 294 3.06 7.73 3.84
N THR A 295 3.06 6.52 4.36
CA THR A 295 3.90 6.12 5.51
C THR A 295 5.35 5.95 5.08
N GLN A 296 6.27 6.69 5.72
CA GLN A 296 7.71 6.47 5.58
C GLN A 296 8.16 5.41 6.59
N ARG A 297 8.58 4.26 6.10
CA ARG A 297 8.99 3.12 6.95
C ARG A 297 10.45 3.17 7.36
N VAL A 298 11.31 3.76 6.55
CA VAL A 298 12.75 3.84 6.77
C VAL A 298 13.17 5.30 6.95
N ILE A 299 13.88 5.56 8.04
CA ILE A 299 14.47 6.85 8.37
C ILE A 299 15.97 6.63 8.50
N ASP A 300 16.73 7.10 7.52
CA ASP A 300 18.18 7.01 7.51
C ASP A 300 18.79 8.32 8.05
N HIS A 301 19.46 8.23 9.19
CA HIS A 301 20.10 9.37 9.86
C HIS A 301 21.58 9.52 9.48
N ARG A 302 22.13 8.63 8.63
CA ARG A 302 23.53 8.68 8.23
C ARG A 302 23.82 9.78 7.19
N GLU A 303 22.80 10.24 6.50
CA GLU A 303 22.88 11.27 5.44
C GLU A 303 22.58 12.69 5.95
N GLN A 304 22.53 12.87 7.28
CA GLN A 304 22.24 14.18 7.89
C GLN A 304 23.50 14.82 8.47
#